data_21719bf9f3831b2028bde5f434185fef
#
_entry.id   21719bf9f3831b2028bde5f434185fef
#
_cell.length_a   1.000
_cell.length_b   1.000
_cell.length_c   1.000
_cell.angle_alpha   90.00
_cell.angle_beta   90.00
_cell.angle_gamma   90.00
#
_symmetry.space_group_name_H-M   'P 1'
#
loop_
_entity.id
_entity.type
_entity.pdbx_description
1 polymer ?
#
loop_
_entity_poly.entity_id
_entity_poly.type
_entity_poly.pdbx_seq_one_letter_code
_entity_poly.pdbx_strand_id
1 'polypeptide(L)'
;LGDVYKRQVHRNGADNIINAMKTLIKDKLPDYVGADVYDLQILTPSRKSNVGVERLNKIMQDFLNPADAIKQERQVGDVTFREGDKVMQIKNDYQLAWEKRSRYGIPTEQGTGAFNGDTGVIERISTFDENVTVKFEDGRFVTYEFSQLDELELAYAITVHKSQGSEYPAVIIPMSQGPRMLMNRNILYTAVTRARKCVCLVGEEEIFRLMADNVSESKRYSSLTDRIEEIRHIEAVSYTHLRAHETVLD
;
A
#
# COMPACT_ATOMS: atom_id res chain seq x y z
N LEU A 1 -6.09 17.84 -5.15
CA LEU A 1 -6.66 17.63 -3.79
C LEU A 1 -7.93 18.45 -3.52
N GLY A 2 -8.47 19.21 -4.50
CA GLY A 2 -9.62 20.11 -4.28
C GLY A 2 -10.92 19.38 -3.92
N ASP A 3 -11.18 18.21 -4.48
CA ASP A 3 -12.49 17.53 -4.40
C ASP A 3 -12.51 16.31 -3.45
N VAL A 4 -11.44 16.04 -2.72
CA VAL A 4 -11.37 14.93 -1.77
C VAL A 4 -11.95 15.36 -0.41
N TYR A 5 -13.02 14.69 0.01
CA TYR A 5 -13.61 14.94 1.32
C TYR A 5 -12.70 14.42 2.43
N LYS A 6 -12.39 15.29 3.40
CA LYS A 6 -11.53 14.96 4.55
C LYS A 6 -12.38 14.90 5.82
N ARG A 7 -12.35 13.78 6.50
CA ARG A 7 -13.04 13.57 7.78
C ARG A 7 -12.04 13.18 8.87
N GLN A 8 -12.14 13.84 9.99
CA GLN A 8 -11.39 13.50 11.19
C GLN A 8 -12.33 12.91 12.24
N VAL A 9 -11.92 11.79 12.83
CA VAL A 9 -12.67 11.08 13.88
C VAL A 9 -11.77 10.93 15.07
N HIS A 10 -12.00 11.76 16.10
CA HIS A 10 -11.21 11.76 17.32
C HIS A 10 -11.50 10.51 18.15
N ARG A 11 -10.48 9.70 18.42
CA ARG A 11 -10.53 8.52 19.28
C ARG A 11 -9.20 8.34 19.99
N ASN A 12 -9.23 7.99 21.26
CA ASN A 12 -8.04 7.71 22.06
C ASN A 12 -7.94 6.22 22.33
N GLY A 13 -6.73 5.69 22.22
CA GLY A 13 -6.45 4.27 22.42
C GLY A 13 -6.74 3.39 21.20
N ALA A 14 -5.90 2.39 21.00
CA ALA A 14 -5.92 1.55 19.81
C ALA A 14 -7.26 0.85 19.55
N ASP A 15 -7.90 0.32 20.59
CA ASP A 15 -9.15 -0.43 20.44
C ASP A 15 -10.32 0.46 20.02
N ASN A 16 -10.38 1.71 20.54
CA ASN A 16 -11.38 2.69 20.13
C ASN A 16 -11.17 3.15 18.68
N ILE A 17 -9.91 3.32 18.27
CA ILE A 17 -9.54 3.61 16.88
C ILE A 17 -10.01 2.48 15.96
N ILE A 18 -9.69 1.23 16.31
CA ILE A 18 -10.07 0.05 15.53
C ILE A 18 -11.59 -0.09 15.42
N ASN A 19 -12.33 0.11 16.52
CA ASN A 19 -13.80 0.05 16.50
C ASN A 19 -14.42 1.15 15.61
N ALA A 20 -13.88 2.36 15.66
CA ALA A 20 -14.30 3.43 14.76
C ALA A 20 -14.02 3.10 13.28
N MET A 21 -12.84 2.50 12.98
CA MET A 21 -12.52 2.05 11.63
C MET A 21 -13.47 0.95 11.15
N LYS A 22 -13.81 -0.03 11.98
CA LYS A 22 -14.81 -1.07 11.66
C LYS A 22 -16.15 -0.47 11.24
N THR A 23 -16.67 0.49 12.01
CA THR A 23 -17.90 1.20 11.69
C THR A 23 -17.80 1.99 10.38
N LEU A 24 -16.68 2.67 10.15
CA LEU A 24 -16.46 3.43 8.92
C LEU A 24 -16.44 2.51 7.69
N ILE A 25 -15.70 1.40 7.76
CA ILE A 25 -15.53 0.46 6.64
C ILE A 25 -16.84 -0.24 6.29
N LYS A 26 -17.59 -0.69 7.30
CA LYS A 26 -18.78 -1.51 7.05
C LYS A 26 -20.03 -0.66 6.77
N ASP A 27 -20.23 0.42 7.53
CA ASP A 27 -21.54 1.06 7.60
C ASP A 27 -21.57 2.46 6.96
N LYS A 28 -20.41 3.11 6.74
CA LYS A 28 -20.43 4.54 6.38
C LYS A 28 -19.77 4.85 5.03
N LEU A 29 -18.59 4.29 4.78
CA LEU A 29 -17.81 4.66 3.61
C LEU A 29 -18.30 4.02 2.32
N PRO A 30 -18.73 2.74 2.28
CA PRO A 30 -19.20 2.12 1.05
C PRO A 30 -20.31 2.92 0.39
N ASP A 31 -21.36 3.27 1.13
CA ASP A 31 -22.48 4.08 0.63
C ASP A 31 -22.04 5.50 0.25
N TYR A 32 -21.15 6.11 1.05
CA TYR A 32 -20.68 7.47 0.81
C TYR A 32 -19.86 7.61 -0.47
N VAL A 33 -18.97 6.65 -0.75
CA VAL A 33 -18.11 6.71 -1.94
C VAL A 33 -18.65 5.91 -3.13
N GLY A 34 -19.73 5.13 -2.92
CA GLY A 34 -20.32 4.26 -3.94
C GLY A 34 -19.34 3.19 -4.41
N ALA A 35 -18.74 2.46 -3.46
CA ALA A 35 -17.74 1.44 -3.72
C ALA A 35 -17.91 0.25 -2.76
N ASP A 36 -17.37 -0.91 -3.13
CA ASP A 36 -17.39 -2.07 -2.25
C ASP A 36 -16.45 -1.89 -1.04
N VAL A 37 -16.71 -2.65 0.02
CA VAL A 37 -15.85 -2.68 1.22
C VAL A 37 -14.41 -3.04 0.87
N TYR A 38 -14.22 -3.93 -0.09
CA TYR A 38 -12.90 -4.37 -0.54
C TYR A 38 -12.15 -3.32 -1.38
N ASP A 39 -12.84 -2.32 -1.94
CA ASP A 39 -12.22 -1.19 -2.64
C ASP A 39 -11.66 -0.14 -1.67
N LEU A 40 -12.06 -0.19 -0.39
CA LEU A 40 -11.55 0.70 0.63
C LEU A 40 -10.19 0.22 1.15
N GLN A 41 -9.34 1.16 1.59
CA GLN A 41 -8.00 0.79 2.05
C GLN A 41 -7.63 1.44 3.37
N ILE A 42 -7.15 0.63 4.30
CA ILE A 42 -6.49 1.12 5.52
C ILE A 42 -5.01 1.30 5.21
N LEU A 43 -4.49 2.51 5.46
CA LEU A 43 -3.07 2.83 5.32
C LEU A 43 -2.47 3.17 6.67
N THR A 44 -1.46 2.42 7.09
CA THR A 44 -0.75 2.66 8.36
C THR A 44 0.74 2.84 8.11
N PRO A 45 1.44 3.70 8.89
CA PRO A 45 2.87 3.90 8.71
C PRO A 45 3.71 2.69 9.12
N SER A 46 3.23 1.82 10.00
CA SER A 46 4.05 0.74 10.57
C SER A 46 3.45 -0.65 10.43
N ARG A 47 4.30 -1.69 10.46
CA ARG A 47 3.86 -3.09 10.45
C ARG A 47 3.48 -3.60 11.85
N LYS A 48 4.31 -3.28 12.87
CA LYS A 48 4.27 -3.87 14.22
C LYS A 48 3.92 -2.84 15.30
N SER A 49 2.86 -2.07 15.13
CA SER A 49 2.34 -1.19 16.18
C SER A 49 0.94 -1.62 16.61
N ASN A 50 0.40 -0.97 17.64
CA ASN A 50 -0.96 -1.25 18.13
C ASN A 50 -2.04 -1.05 17.07
N VAL A 51 -1.77 -0.26 16.04
CA VAL A 51 -2.58 -0.08 14.81
C VAL A 51 -1.74 -0.38 13.55
N GLY A 52 -0.80 -1.32 13.67
CA GLY A 52 0.05 -1.77 12.56
C GLY A 52 -0.62 -2.79 11.66
N VAL A 53 -0.01 -3.02 10.49
CA VAL A 53 -0.53 -3.91 9.44
C VAL A 53 -0.87 -5.30 9.97
N GLU A 54 0.04 -5.92 10.72
CA GLU A 54 -0.13 -7.31 11.19
C GLU A 54 -1.37 -7.46 12.08
N ARG A 55 -1.53 -6.57 13.07
CA ARG A 55 -2.68 -6.59 13.97
C ARG A 55 -3.98 -6.21 13.24
N LEU A 56 -3.94 -5.18 12.39
CA LEU A 56 -5.12 -4.71 11.67
C LEU A 56 -5.63 -5.75 10.68
N ASN A 57 -4.75 -6.41 9.94
CA ASN A 57 -5.15 -7.45 9.01
C ASN A 57 -5.89 -8.59 9.70
N LYS A 58 -5.38 -9.09 10.83
CA LYS A 58 -6.05 -10.14 11.61
C LYS A 58 -7.44 -9.70 12.09
N ILE A 59 -7.52 -8.49 12.68
CA ILE A 59 -8.79 -7.98 13.22
C ILE A 59 -9.81 -7.70 12.10
N MET A 60 -9.35 -7.16 10.96
CA MET A 60 -10.24 -6.86 9.83
C MET A 60 -10.65 -8.12 9.08
N GLN A 61 -9.79 -9.13 8.97
CA GLN A 61 -10.15 -10.45 8.48
C GLN A 61 -11.31 -11.04 9.29
N ASP A 62 -11.15 -11.15 10.60
CA ASP A 62 -12.18 -11.70 11.49
C ASP A 62 -13.49 -10.89 11.47
N PHE A 63 -13.41 -9.60 11.19
CA PHE A 63 -14.57 -8.72 11.15
C PHE A 63 -15.29 -8.71 9.79
N LEU A 64 -14.56 -8.66 8.67
CA LEU A 64 -15.11 -8.56 7.32
C LEU A 64 -15.31 -9.92 6.66
N ASN A 65 -14.45 -10.86 6.97
CA ASN A 65 -14.45 -12.22 6.44
C ASN A 65 -14.29 -13.24 7.58
N PRO A 66 -15.28 -13.36 8.48
CA PRO A 66 -15.21 -14.30 9.62
C PRO A 66 -15.09 -15.74 9.15
N ALA A 67 -14.48 -16.58 10.00
CA ALA A 67 -14.42 -18.01 9.78
C ALA A 67 -15.82 -18.61 9.66
N ASP A 68 -15.99 -19.51 8.70
CA ASP A 68 -17.23 -20.23 8.44
C ASP A 68 -16.89 -21.69 8.09
N ALA A 69 -17.74 -22.61 8.50
CA ALA A 69 -17.56 -24.05 8.21
C ALA A 69 -17.54 -24.39 6.70
N ILE A 70 -18.08 -23.52 5.86
CA ILE A 70 -18.14 -23.69 4.40
C ILE A 70 -16.84 -23.22 3.73
N LYS A 71 -16.16 -22.20 4.31
CA LYS A 71 -14.95 -21.62 3.72
C LYS A 71 -13.74 -22.47 4.00
N GLN A 72 -12.94 -22.69 2.98
CA GLN A 72 -11.64 -23.33 3.15
C GLN A 72 -10.61 -22.33 3.68
N GLU A 73 -9.70 -22.85 4.50
CA GLU A 73 -8.60 -22.08 5.09
C GLU A 73 -7.25 -22.77 4.87
N ARG A 74 -6.21 -21.96 4.74
CA ARG A 74 -4.84 -22.46 4.70
C ARG A 74 -3.95 -21.62 5.61
N GLN A 75 -3.31 -22.27 6.56
CA GLN A 75 -2.32 -21.62 7.43
C GLN A 75 -0.93 -21.68 6.78
N VAL A 76 -0.24 -20.51 6.77
CA VAL A 76 1.13 -20.34 6.32
C VAL A 76 1.88 -19.51 7.36
N GLY A 77 2.75 -20.14 8.13
CA GLY A 77 3.38 -19.50 9.29
C GLY A 77 2.33 -19.03 10.30
N ASP A 78 2.37 -17.75 10.64
CA ASP A 78 1.45 -17.12 11.59
C ASP A 78 0.18 -16.53 10.93
N VAL A 79 0.05 -16.65 9.61
CA VAL A 79 -1.09 -16.13 8.84
C VAL A 79 -2.00 -17.27 8.41
N THR A 80 -3.29 -17.10 8.60
CA THR A 80 -4.32 -17.99 8.04
C THR A 80 -4.99 -17.27 6.89
N PHE A 81 -4.86 -17.81 5.68
CA PHE A 81 -5.62 -17.37 4.51
C PHE A 81 -6.95 -18.08 4.45
N ARG A 82 -7.99 -17.39 4.05
CA ARG A 82 -9.37 -17.86 3.99
C ARG A 82 -10.00 -17.44 2.66
N GLU A 83 -10.86 -18.27 2.10
CA GLU A 83 -11.67 -17.88 0.94
C GLU A 83 -12.45 -16.59 1.23
N GLY A 84 -12.36 -15.62 0.30
CA GLY A 84 -12.90 -14.29 0.47
C GLY A 84 -11.92 -13.27 1.08
N ASP A 85 -10.69 -13.65 1.43
CA ASP A 85 -9.72 -12.70 1.97
C ASP A 85 -9.20 -11.74 0.90
N LYS A 86 -9.08 -10.46 1.30
CA LYS A 86 -8.34 -9.46 0.52
C LYS A 86 -6.84 -9.69 0.69
N VAL A 87 -6.15 -9.89 -0.41
CA VAL A 87 -4.70 -10.18 -0.46
C VAL A 87 -3.96 -9.27 -1.43
N MET A 88 -2.65 -9.19 -1.26
CA MET A 88 -1.74 -8.46 -2.14
C MET A 88 -0.53 -9.34 -2.46
N GLN A 89 -0.13 -9.35 -3.72
CA GLN A 89 1.16 -9.87 -4.17
C GLN A 89 2.29 -9.01 -3.63
N ILE A 90 3.31 -9.63 -3.03
CA ILE A 90 4.40 -8.90 -2.37
C ILE A 90 5.77 -9.08 -3.02
N LYS A 91 5.83 -9.90 -4.06
CA LYS A 91 7.03 -10.15 -4.89
C LYS A 91 6.64 -10.03 -6.36
N ASN A 92 7.60 -9.77 -7.24
CA ASN A 92 7.37 -9.91 -8.67
C ASN A 92 7.63 -11.35 -9.08
N ASP A 93 6.63 -12.03 -9.63
CA ASP A 93 6.78 -13.31 -10.31
C ASP A 93 6.36 -13.17 -11.77
N TYR A 94 7.33 -13.14 -12.67
CA TYR A 94 7.13 -12.97 -14.11
C TYR A 94 6.66 -14.25 -14.81
N GLN A 95 6.76 -15.39 -14.15
CA GLN A 95 6.40 -16.69 -14.73
C GLN A 95 5.04 -17.20 -14.28
N LEU A 96 4.47 -16.61 -13.24
CA LEU A 96 3.19 -17.01 -12.69
C LEU A 96 2.09 -16.79 -13.72
N ALA A 97 1.45 -17.89 -14.14
CA ALA A 97 0.43 -17.85 -15.17
C ALA A 97 -0.87 -17.24 -14.65
N TRP A 98 -1.51 -16.46 -15.48
CA TRP A 98 -2.84 -15.90 -15.21
C TRP A 98 -3.78 -16.08 -16.40
N GLU A 99 -5.07 -16.09 -16.11
CA GLU A 99 -6.12 -16.07 -17.12
C GLU A 99 -7.22 -15.07 -16.73
N LYS A 100 -7.89 -14.49 -17.72
CA LYS A 100 -9.17 -13.83 -17.50
C LYS A 100 -10.29 -14.75 -17.97
N ARG A 101 -11.40 -14.70 -17.27
CA ARG A 101 -12.56 -15.59 -17.53
C ARG A 101 -13.78 -14.79 -17.93
N SER A 102 -14.53 -15.30 -18.92
CA SER A 102 -15.87 -14.82 -19.23
C SER A 102 -16.82 -15.07 -18.03
N ARG A 103 -18.03 -14.49 -18.10
CA ARG A 103 -19.08 -14.77 -17.10
C ARG A 103 -19.48 -16.25 -16.99
N TYR A 104 -19.12 -17.06 -17.96
CA TYR A 104 -19.37 -18.50 -17.99
C TYR A 104 -18.15 -19.33 -17.53
N GLY A 105 -17.11 -18.69 -16.98
CA GLY A 105 -15.90 -19.37 -16.52
C GLY A 105 -14.93 -19.81 -17.63
N ILE A 106 -15.19 -19.44 -18.88
CA ILE A 106 -14.35 -19.81 -20.04
C ILE A 106 -13.19 -18.81 -20.13
N PRO A 107 -11.91 -19.28 -20.21
CA PRO A 107 -10.76 -18.40 -20.40
C PRO A 107 -10.91 -17.55 -21.68
N THR A 108 -10.68 -16.26 -21.56
CA THR A 108 -10.75 -15.29 -22.68
C THR A 108 -9.39 -14.70 -23.02
N GLU A 109 -8.55 -14.52 -22.02
CA GLU A 109 -7.19 -14.00 -22.16
C GLU A 109 -6.28 -14.83 -21.24
N GLN A 110 -5.03 -14.99 -21.63
CA GLN A 110 -4.02 -15.68 -20.83
C GLN A 110 -2.67 -14.94 -20.96
N GLY A 111 -1.87 -15.05 -19.92
CA GLY A 111 -0.53 -14.47 -19.90
C GLY A 111 0.26 -14.91 -18.69
N THR A 112 1.39 -14.25 -18.46
CA THR A 112 2.24 -14.50 -17.29
C THR A 112 2.58 -13.20 -16.59
N GLY A 113 2.84 -13.28 -15.28
CA GLY A 113 3.28 -12.20 -14.42
C GLY A 113 2.24 -11.77 -13.40
N ALA A 114 2.64 -11.84 -12.13
CA ALA A 114 2.00 -11.19 -10.99
C ALA A 114 3.02 -10.26 -10.34
N PHE A 115 2.61 -9.05 -9.98
CA PHE A 115 3.54 -8.01 -9.60
C PHE A 115 3.31 -7.51 -8.17
N ASN A 116 4.40 -7.12 -7.52
CA ASN A 116 4.33 -6.52 -6.20
C ASN A 116 3.37 -5.30 -6.20
N GLY A 117 2.34 -5.37 -5.36
CA GLY A 117 1.28 -4.38 -5.27
C GLY A 117 -0.03 -4.78 -5.95
N ASP A 118 -0.06 -5.85 -6.75
CA ASP A 118 -1.30 -6.38 -7.30
C ASP A 118 -2.22 -6.83 -6.15
N THR A 119 -3.43 -6.31 -6.09
CA THR A 119 -4.43 -6.62 -5.07
C THR A 119 -5.57 -7.44 -5.62
N GLY A 120 -6.12 -8.33 -4.80
CA GLY A 120 -7.21 -9.20 -5.20
C GLY A 120 -7.89 -9.88 -4.01
N VAL A 121 -8.77 -10.80 -4.33
CA VAL A 121 -9.52 -11.60 -3.35
C VAL A 121 -9.27 -13.08 -3.60
N ILE A 122 -9.07 -13.84 -2.54
CA ILE A 122 -8.99 -15.30 -2.62
C ILE A 122 -10.35 -15.83 -3.01
N GLU A 123 -10.45 -16.38 -4.22
CA GLU A 123 -11.69 -16.94 -4.73
C GLU A 123 -11.91 -18.39 -4.27
N ARG A 124 -10.82 -19.17 -4.23
CA ARG A 124 -10.89 -20.59 -3.89
C ARG A 124 -9.59 -21.07 -3.26
N ILE A 125 -9.71 -21.94 -2.27
CA ILE A 125 -8.63 -22.74 -1.70
C ILE A 125 -8.96 -24.22 -1.93
N SER A 126 -8.11 -24.91 -2.69
CA SER A 126 -8.24 -26.36 -2.93
C SER A 126 -7.20 -27.11 -2.11
N THR A 127 -7.66 -27.84 -1.09
CA THR A 127 -6.77 -28.70 -0.30
C THR A 127 -6.40 -29.98 -1.07
N PHE A 128 -7.22 -30.39 -2.04
CA PHE A 128 -6.96 -31.55 -2.88
C PHE A 128 -5.87 -31.25 -3.93
N ASP A 129 -5.97 -30.08 -4.59
CA ASP A 129 -5.00 -29.65 -5.62
C ASP A 129 -3.82 -28.87 -5.00
N GLU A 130 -3.81 -28.69 -3.68
CA GLU A 130 -2.80 -27.93 -2.92
C GLU A 130 -2.53 -26.52 -3.47
N ASN A 131 -3.60 -25.82 -3.86
CA ASN A 131 -3.48 -24.49 -4.45
C ASN A 131 -4.51 -23.47 -3.94
N VAL A 132 -4.24 -22.21 -4.23
CA VAL A 132 -5.10 -21.06 -3.95
C VAL A 132 -5.28 -20.24 -5.23
N THR A 133 -6.52 -19.98 -5.60
CA THR A 133 -6.86 -19.12 -6.73
C THR A 133 -7.22 -17.73 -6.21
N VAL A 134 -6.51 -16.71 -6.70
CA VAL A 134 -6.75 -15.28 -6.40
C VAL A 134 -7.32 -14.61 -7.64
N LYS A 135 -8.41 -13.88 -7.47
CA LYS A 135 -8.96 -12.98 -8.47
C LYS A 135 -8.45 -11.57 -8.19
N PHE A 136 -7.59 -11.04 -9.04
CA PHE A 136 -7.09 -9.67 -8.96
C PHE A 136 -8.11 -8.64 -9.42
N GLU A 137 -7.94 -7.37 -9.00
CA GLU A 137 -8.84 -6.25 -9.32
C GLU A 137 -8.98 -5.99 -10.83
N ASP A 138 -7.96 -6.28 -11.63
CA ASP A 138 -7.97 -6.17 -13.10
C ASP A 138 -8.65 -7.35 -13.82
N GLY A 139 -9.21 -8.29 -13.05
CA GLY A 139 -9.93 -9.45 -13.55
C GLY A 139 -9.05 -10.66 -13.89
N ARG A 140 -7.75 -10.61 -13.62
CA ARG A 140 -6.87 -11.77 -13.75
C ARG A 140 -7.14 -12.78 -12.62
N PHE A 141 -7.19 -14.07 -12.98
CA PHE A 141 -7.18 -15.18 -12.05
C PHE A 141 -5.79 -15.80 -12.05
N VAL A 142 -5.22 -15.91 -10.89
CA VAL A 142 -3.89 -16.49 -10.68
C VAL A 142 -4.00 -17.63 -9.69
N THR A 143 -3.39 -18.77 -10.01
CA THR A 143 -3.36 -19.94 -9.13
C THR A 143 -1.97 -20.09 -8.55
N TYR A 144 -1.88 -20.07 -7.22
CA TYR A 144 -0.67 -20.25 -6.43
C TYR A 144 -0.64 -21.66 -5.87
N GLU A 145 0.46 -22.36 -5.99
CA GLU A 145 0.71 -23.54 -5.17
C GLU A 145 0.89 -23.16 -3.70
N PHE A 146 0.62 -24.06 -2.78
CA PHE A 146 0.80 -23.79 -1.35
C PHE A 146 2.23 -23.38 -0.98
N SER A 147 3.21 -23.83 -1.74
CA SER A 147 4.63 -23.43 -1.62
C SER A 147 4.90 -21.96 -1.97
N GLN A 148 4.03 -21.33 -2.78
CA GLN A 148 4.15 -19.95 -3.27
C GLN A 148 3.37 -18.94 -2.43
N LEU A 149 2.65 -19.38 -1.39
CA LEU A 149 1.82 -18.49 -0.57
C LEU A 149 2.61 -17.48 0.26
N ASP A 150 3.92 -17.62 0.37
CA ASP A 150 4.82 -16.60 0.92
C ASP A 150 4.96 -15.35 0.03
N GLU A 151 4.41 -15.40 -1.19
CA GLU A 151 4.30 -14.26 -2.10
C GLU A 151 3.05 -13.41 -1.86
N LEU A 152 2.13 -13.88 -1.03
CA LEU A 152 0.89 -13.19 -0.69
C LEU A 152 0.90 -12.68 0.75
N GLU A 153 0.29 -11.52 0.97
CA GLU A 153 -0.05 -11.01 2.31
C GLU A 153 -1.53 -10.59 2.36
N LEU A 154 -2.14 -10.68 3.55
CA LEU A 154 -3.45 -10.05 3.77
C LEU A 154 -3.35 -8.55 3.53
N ALA A 155 -4.34 -7.96 2.89
CA ALA A 155 -4.32 -6.58 2.40
C ALA A 155 -5.49 -5.71 2.85
N TYR A 156 -6.20 -6.06 3.91
CA TYR A 156 -7.20 -5.17 4.54
C TYR A 156 -6.54 -3.88 5.03
N ALA A 157 -5.32 -3.99 5.57
CA ALA A 157 -4.44 -2.88 5.89
C ALA A 157 -3.06 -3.11 5.26
N ILE A 158 -2.47 -2.05 4.69
CA ILE A 158 -1.12 -2.06 4.12
C ILE A 158 -0.31 -0.89 4.64
N THR A 159 1.01 -0.94 4.47
CA THR A 159 1.84 0.23 4.78
C THR A 159 1.65 1.33 3.74
N VAL A 160 1.81 2.59 4.17
CA VAL A 160 1.79 3.74 3.26
C VAL A 160 2.78 3.57 2.10
N HIS A 161 3.94 2.96 2.35
CA HIS A 161 4.94 2.70 1.29
C HIS A 161 4.42 1.73 0.22
N LYS A 162 3.70 0.67 0.63
CA LYS A 162 3.11 -0.29 -0.32
C LYS A 162 1.95 0.28 -1.13
N SER A 163 1.34 1.38 -0.69
CA SER A 163 0.27 2.05 -1.42
C SER A 163 0.77 3.01 -2.50
N GLN A 164 2.09 3.20 -2.63
CA GLN A 164 2.65 4.09 -3.65
C GLN A 164 2.32 3.57 -5.06
N GLY A 165 1.80 4.45 -5.91
CA GLY A 165 1.33 4.08 -7.25
C GLY A 165 -0.15 3.70 -7.31
N SER A 166 -0.76 3.28 -6.21
CA SER A 166 -2.17 2.90 -6.15
C SER A 166 -3.06 4.06 -5.67
N GLU A 167 -4.33 4.02 -6.01
CA GLU A 167 -5.35 4.96 -5.56
C GLU A 167 -6.62 4.22 -5.19
N TYR A 168 -7.32 4.70 -4.15
CA TYR A 168 -8.50 4.05 -3.59
C TYR A 168 -9.69 5.01 -3.51
N PRO A 169 -10.93 4.54 -3.68
CA PRO A 169 -12.13 5.36 -3.49
C PRO A 169 -12.16 6.06 -2.14
N ALA A 170 -11.83 5.34 -1.06
CA ALA A 170 -11.61 5.93 0.25
C ALA A 170 -10.42 5.29 0.97
N VAL A 171 -9.72 6.13 1.74
CA VAL A 171 -8.58 5.75 2.56
C VAL A 171 -8.86 6.04 4.03
N ILE A 172 -8.52 5.10 4.90
CA ILE A 172 -8.61 5.26 6.35
C ILE A 172 -7.21 5.20 6.92
N ILE A 173 -6.84 6.22 7.69
CA ILE A 173 -5.50 6.35 8.28
C ILE A 173 -5.65 6.38 9.81
N PRO A 174 -5.23 5.32 10.51
CA PRO A 174 -5.21 5.33 11.97
C PRO A 174 -4.10 6.26 12.48
N MET A 175 -4.47 7.16 13.37
CA MET A 175 -3.59 8.15 13.99
C MET A 175 -3.32 7.75 15.45
N SER A 176 -2.24 7.04 15.67
CA SER A 176 -1.78 6.56 16.98
C SER A 176 -0.27 6.64 17.07
N GLN A 177 0.27 6.61 18.28
CA GLN A 177 1.72 6.62 18.49
C GLN A 177 2.41 5.47 17.76
N GLY A 178 3.54 5.77 17.15
CA GLY A 178 4.35 4.83 16.38
C GLY A 178 5.84 5.21 16.37
N PRO A 179 6.67 4.48 15.63
CA PRO A 179 8.09 4.79 15.49
C PRO A 179 8.30 6.21 14.95
N ARG A 180 9.12 7.02 15.63
CA ARG A 180 9.32 8.43 15.30
C ARG A 180 9.74 8.66 13.84
N MET A 181 10.53 7.75 13.27
CA MET A 181 10.98 7.83 11.86
C MET A 181 9.83 7.76 10.86
N LEU A 182 8.72 7.10 11.22
CA LEU A 182 7.54 6.94 10.38
C LEU A 182 6.47 8.01 10.65
N MET A 183 6.67 8.83 11.68
CA MET A 183 5.72 9.87 12.09
C MET A 183 6.16 11.22 11.50
N ASN A 184 6.07 11.35 10.17
CA ASN A 184 6.49 12.55 9.45
C ASN A 184 5.48 12.98 8.39
N ARG A 185 5.63 14.26 7.95
CA ARG A 185 4.73 14.89 6.97
C ARG A 185 4.68 14.14 5.65
N ASN A 186 5.80 13.61 5.16
CA ASN A 186 5.85 12.96 3.85
C ASN A 186 5.01 11.67 3.81
N ILE A 187 5.06 10.88 4.90
CA ILE A 187 4.23 9.68 5.05
C ILE A 187 2.76 10.05 5.12
N LEU A 188 2.40 11.05 5.92
CA LEU A 188 1.02 11.54 6.01
C LEU A 188 0.52 12.05 4.66
N TYR A 189 1.30 12.87 3.98
CA TYR A 189 0.98 13.39 2.65
C TYR A 189 0.78 12.27 1.63
N THR A 190 1.70 11.30 1.59
CA THR A 190 1.60 10.14 0.70
C THR A 190 0.31 9.37 0.95
N ALA A 191 -0.04 9.12 2.22
CA ALA A 191 -1.26 8.39 2.57
C ALA A 191 -2.53 9.15 2.15
N VAL A 192 -2.60 10.45 2.43
CA VAL A 192 -3.77 11.29 2.09
C VAL A 192 -3.97 11.39 0.58
N THR A 193 -2.88 11.45 -0.20
CA THR A 193 -2.94 11.53 -1.67
C THR A 193 -3.35 10.23 -2.35
N ARG A 194 -3.49 9.13 -1.62
CA ARG A 194 -4.01 7.85 -2.17
C ARG A 194 -5.53 7.82 -2.28
N ALA A 195 -6.24 8.76 -1.67
CA ALA A 195 -7.70 8.80 -1.70
C ALA A 195 -8.21 9.56 -2.93
N ARG A 196 -9.15 8.96 -3.67
CA ARG A 196 -9.85 9.60 -4.81
C ARG A 196 -11.03 10.46 -4.36
N LYS A 197 -11.86 9.96 -3.41
CA LYS A 197 -13.10 10.61 -2.98
C LYS A 197 -13.09 11.02 -1.51
N CYS A 198 -12.59 10.16 -0.63
CA CYS A 198 -12.64 10.39 0.81
C CYS A 198 -11.39 9.91 1.55
N VAL A 199 -10.91 10.74 2.47
CA VAL A 199 -9.90 10.34 3.45
C VAL A 199 -10.45 10.49 4.85
N CYS A 200 -10.31 9.44 5.68
CA CYS A 200 -10.69 9.43 7.08
C CYS A 200 -9.45 9.30 7.96
N LEU A 201 -9.15 10.31 8.77
CA LEU A 201 -8.14 10.25 9.82
C LEU A 201 -8.83 9.82 11.12
N VAL A 202 -8.42 8.70 11.69
CA VAL A 202 -9.09 8.12 12.88
C VAL A 202 -8.09 7.99 14.02
N GLY A 203 -8.28 8.76 15.09
CA GLY A 203 -7.40 8.65 16.25
C GLY A 203 -7.11 9.98 16.95
N GLU A 204 -5.88 10.13 17.41
CA GLU A 204 -5.43 11.21 18.27
C GLU A 204 -5.03 12.44 17.42
N GLU A 205 -5.65 13.58 17.71
CA GLU A 205 -5.35 14.84 16.99
C GLU A 205 -3.90 15.29 17.17
N GLU A 206 -3.33 15.05 18.34
CA GLU A 206 -1.95 15.39 18.65
C GLU A 206 -0.97 14.66 17.71
N ILE A 207 -1.27 13.40 17.38
CA ILE A 207 -0.46 12.60 16.46
C ILE A 207 -0.54 13.17 15.04
N PHE A 208 -1.74 13.59 14.62
CA PHE A 208 -1.89 14.27 13.33
C PHE A 208 -1.03 15.55 13.27
N ARG A 209 -1.12 16.41 14.29
CA ARG A 209 -0.34 17.63 14.37
C ARG A 209 1.18 17.34 14.38
N LEU A 210 1.60 16.36 15.19
CA LEU A 210 2.99 15.92 15.23
C LEU A 210 3.50 15.50 13.85
N MET A 211 2.73 14.69 13.12
CA MET A 211 3.12 14.27 11.77
C MET A 211 3.12 15.44 10.78
N ALA A 212 2.13 16.33 10.85
CA ALA A 212 2.04 17.51 9.97
C ALA A 212 3.18 18.51 10.19
N ASP A 213 3.65 18.65 11.42
CA ASP A 213 4.72 19.59 11.79
C ASP A 213 6.12 18.98 11.63
N ASN A 214 6.23 17.65 11.62
CA ASN A 214 7.50 16.96 11.46
C ASN A 214 7.96 16.96 9.99
N VAL A 215 8.81 17.96 9.65
CA VAL A 215 9.41 18.16 8.32
C VAL A 215 10.77 17.45 8.21
N SER A 216 11.07 16.46 9.06
CA SER A 216 12.37 15.79 9.02
C SER A 216 12.60 15.13 7.65
N GLU A 217 13.22 15.89 6.76
CA GLU A 217 13.80 15.36 5.54
C GLU A 217 15.11 14.68 5.91
N SER A 218 15.23 13.40 5.62
CA SER A 218 16.57 12.80 5.53
C SER A 218 17.26 13.48 4.36
N LYS A 219 18.16 14.44 4.65
CA LYS A 219 19.03 15.05 3.63
C LYS A 219 19.70 13.90 2.89
N ARG A 220 19.29 13.68 1.67
CA ARG A 220 20.03 12.79 0.77
C ARG A 220 21.36 13.50 0.49
N TYR A 221 22.43 13.00 1.06
CA TYR A 221 23.78 13.39 0.67
C TYR A 221 24.04 12.81 -0.73
N SER A 222 23.55 13.50 -1.75
CA SER A 222 23.96 13.22 -3.12
C SER A 222 25.16 14.11 -3.41
N SER A 223 26.26 13.52 -3.85
CA SER A 223 27.43 14.27 -4.36
C SER A 223 27.17 14.93 -5.72
N LEU A 224 25.91 15.01 -6.14
CA LEU A 224 25.55 15.55 -7.46
C LEU A 224 25.87 17.06 -7.55
N THR A 225 25.55 17.82 -6.52
CA THR A 225 25.85 19.26 -6.47
C THR A 225 27.36 19.47 -6.53
N ASP A 226 28.11 18.74 -5.71
CA ASP A 226 29.58 18.82 -5.66
C ASP A 226 30.19 18.45 -7.03
N ARG A 227 29.69 17.40 -7.68
CA ARG A 227 30.15 17.00 -9.02
C ARG A 227 29.79 18.01 -10.11
N ILE A 228 28.63 18.66 -10.02
CA ILE A 228 28.25 19.73 -10.97
C ILE A 228 29.18 20.93 -10.78
N GLU A 229 29.52 21.28 -9.56
CA GLU A 229 30.48 22.36 -9.26
C GLU A 229 31.89 22.02 -9.74
N GLU A 230 32.36 20.78 -9.54
CA GLU A 230 33.64 20.30 -10.09
C GLU A 230 33.69 20.41 -11.61
N ILE A 231 32.64 19.96 -12.32
CA ILE A 231 32.59 20.04 -13.78
C ILE A 231 32.58 21.49 -14.24
N ARG A 232 31.85 22.38 -13.62
CA ARG A 232 31.85 23.82 -13.93
C ARG A 232 33.22 24.46 -13.72
N HIS A 233 33.92 24.04 -12.68
CA HIS A 233 35.29 24.50 -12.44
C HIS A 233 36.28 24.03 -13.51
N ILE A 234 36.15 22.77 -13.96
CA ILE A 234 37.00 22.23 -15.01
C ILE A 234 36.74 22.93 -16.34
N GLU A 235 35.48 23.20 -16.70
CA GLU A 235 35.14 23.96 -17.91
C GLU A 235 35.63 25.41 -17.84
N ALA A 236 35.53 26.09 -16.70
CA ALA A 236 36.01 27.45 -16.52
C ALA A 236 37.55 27.54 -16.63
N VAL A 237 38.29 26.55 -16.10
CA VAL A 237 39.74 26.45 -16.22
C VAL A 237 40.16 26.16 -17.67
N SER A 238 39.46 25.28 -18.37
CA SER A 238 39.73 24.98 -19.77
C SER A 238 39.55 26.21 -20.68
N TYR A 239 38.50 27.01 -20.40
CA TYR A 239 38.21 28.23 -21.16
C TYR A 239 39.26 29.33 -20.95
N THR A 240 39.83 29.44 -19.75
CA THR A 240 40.90 30.39 -19.46
C THR A 240 42.22 30.01 -20.11
N HIS A 241 42.52 28.68 -20.21
CA HIS A 241 43.73 28.22 -20.95
C HIS A 241 43.66 28.43 -22.43
N LEU A 242 42.52 28.29 -23.09
CA LEU A 242 42.31 28.55 -24.50
C LEU A 242 42.49 30.04 -24.84
N ARG A 243 42.00 30.93 -23.97
CA ARG A 243 42.18 32.40 -24.14
C ARG A 243 43.60 32.91 -23.94
N ALA A 244 44.39 32.21 -23.12
CA ALA A 244 45.81 32.55 -22.89
C ALA A 244 46.69 32.20 -24.12
N HIS A 245 46.28 31.23 -24.95
CA HIS A 245 46.99 30.86 -26.18
C HIS A 245 46.66 31.75 -27.37
N GLU A 246 45.52 32.45 -27.40
CA GLU A 246 45.14 33.35 -28.47
C GLU A 246 45.79 34.76 -28.37
N THR A 247 46.33 35.10 -27.21
CA THR A 247 46.97 36.45 -26.99
C THR A 247 48.48 36.48 -27.18
N VAL A 248 49.10 35.43 -27.75
CA VAL A 248 50.55 35.33 -28.01
C VAL A 248 50.87 35.35 -29.52
N LEU A 249 49.98 35.75 -30.36
CA LEU A 249 50.19 35.94 -31.82
C LEU A 249 49.73 37.36 -32.23
N ASP A 250 50.50 38.37 -31.87
CA ASP A 250 50.64 39.66 -32.54
C ASP A 250 52.06 40.21 -32.33
#